data_99d1d01e2a0184de0aae9d673a04d983
#
_entry.id   99d1d01e2a0184de0aae9d673a04d983
#
_cell.length_a   1.000
_cell.length_b   1.000
_cell.length_c   1.000
_cell.angle_alpha   90.00
_cell.angle_beta   90.00
_cell.angle_gamma   90.00
#
_symmetry.space_group_name_H-M   'P 1'
#
loop_
_entity.id
_entity.type
_entity.pdbx_description
1 polymer ?
#
loop_
_entity_poly.entity_id
_entity_poly.type
_entity_poly.pdbx_seq_one_letter_code
_entity_poly.pdbx_strand_id
1 'polypeptide(L)'
;NAGERFTAQFALTELPDNKYRLSRQSKGVYLQAEYLGSYHPLDASRAPRFALYRLRQRWSATLRRWLPRQLDGIEAAMLLADKSRLDDGVQQAFRTAGVSHLLAVSGLHLALLCGLLGFGRKWKFYKPLILLRAAAALFYLLLTGMPVSVSRAGIVLLVALVGDFFLLPPDLLTSTSFAAILLGLQNAYAPCDLGFQLSFCAVLGVQAAAALARTEQCAAQDKPAAVKALCQVAEPVQTAVLASLATLPVLVAHGMAASLVGVLCNLLVVWMVQPALQLGILLLVCSAVPFLAAITNLTALVLSLWLKGLLWLVRCCAALPFASICLPQRYTLFVLAVLGALAVCFWHARRLRLYLPAAALCTVLAVGLGVWMQRDVVQINLVGASNNPCVVCVQNGQAVVFFRGGESNWSAVQNYLAGRSRQEPALVVDLRAKPTQMEFSAAEIVTVQELADFTTRPVLDGLTLD
;
A
#
# COMPACT_ATOMS: atom_id res chain seq x y z
N ASN A 1 18.63 -16.53 -3.79
CA ASN A 1 19.12 -15.19 -4.15
C ASN A 1 19.31 -15.05 -5.66
N ALA A 2 19.13 -13.84 -6.23
CA ALA A 2 19.34 -13.65 -7.66
C ALA A 2 20.83 -13.82 -8.00
N GLY A 3 21.12 -14.66 -9.00
CA GLY A 3 22.45 -15.04 -9.37
C GLY A 3 22.95 -16.34 -8.72
N GLU A 4 22.28 -16.87 -7.71
CA GLU A 4 22.54 -18.23 -7.24
C GLU A 4 22.09 -19.23 -8.29
N ARG A 5 22.93 -20.21 -8.55
CA ARG A 5 22.64 -21.31 -9.47
C ARG A 5 22.44 -22.58 -8.65
N PHE A 6 21.45 -23.34 -9.01
CA PHE A 6 21.20 -24.63 -8.39
C PHE A 6 20.59 -25.59 -9.41
N THR A 7 20.72 -26.86 -9.17
CA THR A 7 20.00 -27.92 -9.88
C THR A 7 19.01 -28.53 -8.93
N ALA A 8 17.76 -28.61 -9.33
CA ALA A 8 16.69 -29.23 -8.55
C ALA A 8 15.63 -29.79 -9.51
N GLN A 9 14.89 -30.79 -9.04
CA GLN A 9 13.76 -31.36 -9.78
C GLN A 9 12.48 -30.62 -9.36
N PHE A 10 11.71 -30.20 -10.36
CA PHE A 10 10.43 -29.52 -10.16
C PHE A 10 9.35 -30.16 -11.03
N ALA A 11 8.17 -30.38 -10.45
CA ALA A 11 6.96 -30.59 -11.23
C ALA A 11 6.38 -29.21 -11.58
N LEU A 12 6.17 -28.95 -12.86
CA LEU A 12 5.53 -27.73 -13.33
C LEU A 12 4.03 -27.98 -13.49
N THR A 13 3.22 -27.21 -12.80
CA THR A 13 1.77 -27.25 -12.89
C THR A 13 1.22 -25.89 -13.30
N GLU A 14 0.04 -25.88 -13.90
CA GLU A 14 -0.66 -24.64 -14.15
C GLU A 14 -1.04 -23.96 -12.83
N LEU A 15 -1.17 -22.64 -12.88
CA LEU A 15 -1.66 -21.90 -11.73
C LEU A 15 -3.08 -22.39 -11.37
N PRO A 16 -3.37 -22.63 -10.08
CA PRO A 16 -4.71 -23.01 -9.64
C PRO A 16 -5.73 -21.92 -10.02
N ASP A 17 -6.91 -22.36 -10.44
CA ASP A 17 -7.99 -21.45 -10.82
C ASP A 17 -8.66 -20.85 -9.58
N ASN A 18 -8.03 -19.82 -9.04
CA ASN A 18 -8.49 -19.08 -7.87
C ASN A 18 -8.42 -17.57 -8.12
N LYS A 19 -9.01 -16.79 -7.20
CA LYS A 19 -9.04 -15.32 -7.26
C LYS A 19 -7.67 -14.64 -7.42
N TYR A 20 -6.58 -15.35 -7.13
CA TYR A 20 -5.21 -14.82 -7.22
C TYR A 20 -4.52 -15.16 -8.55
N ARG A 21 -5.13 -15.99 -9.43
CA ARG A 21 -4.55 -16.40 -10.72
C ARG A 21 -4.18 -15.18 -11.57
N LEU A 22 -5.14 -14.29 -11.81
CA LEU A 22 -4.92 -13.07 -12.61
C LEU A 22 -3.86 -12.15 -11.98
N SER A 23 -3.84 -12.02 -10.66
CA SER A 23 -2.80 -11.23 -9.96
C SER A 23 -1.41 -11.87 -10.02
N ARG A 24 -1.28 -13.18 -10.19
CA ARG A 24 0.00 -13.84 -10.44
C ARG A 24 0.43 -13.67 -11.89
N GLN A 25 -0.50 -13.81 -12.83
CA GLN A 25 -0.25 -13.61 -14.26
C GLN A 25 0.15 -12.16 -14.57
N SER A 26 -0.43 -11.17 -13.88
CA SER A 26 -0.04 -9.77 -14.02
C SER A 26 1.41 -9.49 -13.57
N LYS A 27 1.97 -10.35 -12.71
CA LYS A 27 3.38 -10.33 -12.29
C LYS A 27 4.30 -11.20 -13.16
N GLY A 28 3.77 -11.75 -14.27
CA GLY A 28 4.53 -12.62 -15.18
C GLY A 28 4.71 -14.05 -14.68
N VAL A 29 3.93 -14.48 -13.67
CA VAL A 29 3.96 -15.85 -13.16
C VAL A 29 2.82 -16.63 -13.82
N TYR A 30 3.15 -17.62 -14.67
CA TYR A 30 2.18 -18.42 -15.42
C TYR A 30 2.11 -19.87 -14.97
N LEU A 31 3.17 -20.37 -14.33
CA LEU A 31 3.28 -21.74 -13.86
C LEU A 31 3.66 -21.77 -12.39
N GLN A 32 3.25 -22.78 -11.69
CA GLN A 32 3.69 -23.11 -10.34
C GLN A 32 4.69 -24.25 -10.42
N ALA A 33 5.81 -24.14 -9.71
CA ALA A 33 6.82 -25.18 -9.60
C ALA A 33 6.73 -25.80 -8.20
N GLU A 34 6.45 -27.09 -8.14
CA GLU A 34 6.48 -27.88 -6.92
C GLU A 34 7.84 -28.60 -6.82
N TYR A 35 8.52 -28.41 -5.70
CA TYR A 35 9.83 -28.98 -5.47
C TYR A 35 9.72 -30.47 -5.11
N LEU A 36 10.41 -31.34 -5.88
CA LEU A 36 10.34 -32.79 -5.75
C LEU A 36 11.51 -33.42 -4.98
N GLY A 37 12.43 -32.62 -4.43
CA GLY A 37 13.40 -33.13 -3.43
C GLY A 37 14.77 -33.42 -3.96
N SER A 38 15.54 -32.82 -4.68
CA SER A 38 16.98 -32.82 -4.77
C SER A 38 17.51 -31.41 -5.04
N TYR A 39 18.26 -30.86 -4.08
CA TYR A 39 18.83 -29.52 -4.19
C TYR A 39 20.36 -29.62 -4.22
N HIS A 40 20.93 -29.23 -5.33
CA HIS A 40 22.39 -29.14 -5.48
C HIS A 40 22.76 -27.68 -5.78
N PRO A 41 23.37 -26.96 -4.83
CA PRO A 41 23.84 -25.60 -5.07
C PRO A 41 25.01 -25.64 -6.07
N LEU A 42 24.98 -24.72 -7.02
CA LEU A 42 26.06 -24.47 -7.97
C LEU A 42 26.70 -23.11 -7.62
N ASP A 43 27.85 -22.83 -8.22
CA ASP A 43 28.52 -21.55 -8.03
C ASP A 43 27.64 -20.37 -8.44
N ALA A 44 27.67 -19.30 -7.63
CA ALA A 44 26.91 -18.10 -7.90
C ALA A 44 27.34 -17.43 -9.21
N SER A 45 26.38 -17.09 -10.04
CA SER A 45 26.67 -16.40 -11.30
C SER A 45 27.17 -14.97 -11.05
N ARG A 46 28.35 -14.64 -11.59
CA ARG A 46 28.91 -13.27 -11.60
C ARG A 46 28.44 -12.44 -12.79
N ALA A 47 27.44 -12.93 -13.55
CA ALA A 47 26.96 -12.24 -14.74
C ALA A 47 26.59 -10.77 -14.44
N PRO A 48 26.92 -9.83 -15.34
CA PRO A 48 26.70 -8.39 -15.14
C PRO A 48 25.20 -8.05 -14.97
N ARG A 49 24.29 -8.86 -15.55
CA ARG A 49 22.84 -8.70 -15.38
C ARG A 49 22.37 -8.72 -13.92
N PHE A 50 23.13 -9.38 -13.02
CA PHE A 50 22.82 -9.41 -11.58
C PHE A 50 23.57 -8.34 -10.77
N ALA A 51 24.35 -7.46 -11.40
CA ALA A 51 25.15 -6.45 -10.70
C ALA A 51 24.29 -5.50 -9.87
N LEU A 52 23.20 -4.99 -10.44
CA LEU A 52 22.27 -4.08 -9.75
C LEU A 52 21.55 -4.78 -8.59
N TYR A 53 21.18 -6.04 -8.75
CA TYR A 53 20.60 -6.80 -7.65
C TYR A 53 21.59 -6.99 -6.49
N ARG A 54 22.85 -7.32 -6.80
CA ARG A 54 23.91 -7.41 -5.78
C ARG A 54 24.17 -6.05 -5.11
N LEU A 55 24.12 -4.96 -5.88
CA LEU A 55 24.24 -3.60 -5.35
C LEU A 55 23.08 -3.30 -4.37
N ARG A 56 21.85 -3.60 -4.77
CA ARG A 56 20.68 -3.46 -3.92
C ARG A 56 20.82 -4.25 -2.62
N GLN A 57 21.28 -5.49 -2.68
CA GLN A 57 21.51 -6.31 -1.49
C GLN A 57 22.61 -5.72 -0.58
N ARG A 58 23.70 -5.22 -1.17
CA ARG A 58 24.77 -4.55 -0.40
C ARG A 58 24.23 -3.31 0.31
N TRP A 59 23.45 -2.49 -0.37
CA TRP A 59 22.85 -1.30 0.21
C TRP A 59 21.84 -1.65 1.30
N SER A 60 21.01 -2.66 1.10
CA SER A 60 20.10 -3.17 2.15
C SER A 60 20.88 -3.68 3.37
N ALA A 61 22.01 -4.39 3.16
CA ALA A 61 22.91 -4.83 4.24
C ALA A 61 23.58 -3.64 4.96
N THR A 62 23.92 -2.58 4.24
CA THR A 62 24.47 -1.35 4.83
C THR A 62 23.44 -0.66 5.71
N LEU A 63 22.20 -0.46 5.24
CA LEU A 63 21.11 0.10 6.06
C LEU A 63 20.93 -0.70 7.35
N ARG A 64 20.95 -2.05 7.25
CA ARG A 64 20.85 -2.94 8.40
C ARG A 64 21.98 -2.77 9.42
N ARG A 65 23.17 -2.45 8.96
CA ARG A 65 24.35 -2.24 9.82
C ARG A 65 24.22 -0.96 10.64
N TRP A 66 23.65 0.10 10.05
CA TRP A 66 23.67 1.43 10.61
C TRP A 66 22.36 1.84 11.30
N LEU A 67 21.23 1.22 10.92
CA LEU A 67 19.91 1.55 11.47
C LEU A 67 19.43 0.47 12.45
N PRO A 68 18.68 0.87 13.49
CA PRO A 68 18.02 -0.06 14.41
C PRO A 68 17.03 -0.98 13.68
N ARG A 69 16.79 -2.17 14.24
CA ARG A 69 15.77 -3.11 13.78
C ARG A 69 14.39 -2.42 13.69
N GLN A 70 13.58 -2.76 12.71
CA GLN A 70 12.35 -2.14 12.22
C GLN A 70 12.58 -0.90 11.35
N LEU A 71 13.51 0.01 11.70
CA LEU A 71 13.78 1.21 10.91
C LEU A 71 14.55 0.89 9.64
N ASP A 72 15.46 -0.08 9.70
CA ASP A 72 16.18 -0.61 8.51
C ASP A 72 15.21 -1.17 7.47
N GLY A 73 14.17 -1.90 7.90
CA GLY A 73 13.12 -2.43 7.03
C GLY A 73 12.26 -1.35 6.39
N ILE A 74 11.91 -0.29 7.14
CA ILE A 74 11.16 0.85 6.62
C ILE A 74 11.96 1.57 5.54
N GLU A 75 13.23 1.93 5.83
CA GLU A 75 14.08 2.66 4.88
C GLU A 75 14.39 1.80 3.65
N ALA A 76 14.69 0.50 3.82
CA ALA A 76 14.93 -0.41 2.71
C ALA A 76 13.69 -0.58 1.82
N ALA A 77 12.49 -0.61 2.39
CA ALA A 77 11.25 -0.65 1.63
C ALA A 77 11.02 0.64 0.83
N MET A 78 11.25 1.80 1.44
CA MET A 78 11.04 3.13 0.84
C MET A 78 12.09 3.45 -0.23
N LEU A 79 13.39 3.17 0.05
CA LEU A 79 14.49 3.56 -0.82
C LEU A 79 14.83 2.50 -1.87
N LEU A 80 14.79 1.21 -1.50
CA LEU A 80 15.27 0.11 -2.34
C LEU A 80 14.15 -0.82 -2.84
N ALA A 81 12.91 -0.58 -2.50
CA ALA A 81 11.77 -1.48 -2.72
C ALA A 81 11.98 -2.89 -2.08
N ASP A 82 12.80 -2.98 -1.03
CA ASP A 82 13.11 -4.23 -0.34
C ASP A 82 12.24 -4.36 0.92
N LYS A 83 11.18 -5.18 0.81
CA LYS A 83 10.22 -5.44 1.90
C LYS A 83 10.55 -6.70 2.70
N SER A 84 11.65 -7.39 2.41
CA SER A 84 11.98 -8.69 3.01
C SER A 84 12.15 -8.63 4.53
N ARG A 85 12.41 -7.47 5.09
CA ARG A 85 12.65 -7.23 6.52
C ARG A 85 11.63 -6.32 7.17
N LEU A 86 10.57 -5.99 6.46
CA LEU A 86 9.52 -5.16 7.00
C LEU A 86 8.70 -5.97 8.01
N ASP A 87 8.66 -5.49 9.24
CA ASP A 87 7.87 -6.08 10.33
C ASP A 87 6.37 -6.03 10.00
N ASP A 88 5.66 -7.14 10.24
CA ASP A 88 4.23 -7.24 9.93
C ASP A 88 3.40 -6.22 10.72
N GLY A 89 3.76 -5.96 11.99
CA GLY A 89 3.10 -4.93 12.80
C GLY A 89 3.31 -3.52 12.24
N VAL A 90 4.49 -3.22 11.72
CA VAL A 90 4.76 -1.96 11.02
C VAL A 90 3.94 -1.88 9.73
N GLN A 91 3.92 -2.94 8.92
CA GLN A 91 3.14 -2.97 7.69
C GLN A 91 1.65 -2.77 7.96
N GLN A 92 1.13 -3.40 9.03
CA GLN A 92 -0.28 -3.25 9.43
C GLN A 92 -0.58 -1.82 9.90
N ALA A 93 0.30 -1.19 10.70
CA ALA A 93 0.13 0.20 11.12
C ALA A 93 0.03 1.15 9.91
N PHE A 94 0.91 0.98 8.91
CA PHE A 94 0.86 1.77 7.67
C PHE A 94 -0.41 1.52 6.84
N ARG A 95 -0.94 0.27 6.85
CA ARG A 95 -2.23 -0.05 6.18
C ARG A 95 -3.39 0.64 6.87
N THR A 96 -3.49 0.49 8.19
CA THR A 96 -4.57 1.08 9.00
C THR A 96 -4.58 2.60 8.91
N ALA A 97 -3.39 3.22 8.94
CA ALA A 97 -3.23 4.65 8.76
C ALA A 97 -3.45 5.13 7.29
N GLY A 98 -3.64 4.22 6.31
CA GLY A 98 -3.90 4.56 4.90
C GLY A 98 -2.68 5.05 4.12
N VAL A 99 -1.47 4.85 4.65
CA VAL A 99 -0.21 5.32 4.04
C VAL A 99 0.71 4.18 3.60
N SER A 100 0.16 2.99 3.37
CA SER A 100 0.91 1.81 2.91
C SER A 100 1.62 2.02 1.57
N HIS A 101 1.15 2.96 0.75
CA HIS A 101 1.78 3.34 -0.52
C HIS A 101 3.17 3.99 -0.33
N LEU A 102 3.48 4.54 0.85
CA LEU A 102 4.79 5.09 1.18
C LEU A 102 5.86 3.99 1.36
N LEU A 103 5.44 2.78 1.82
CA LEU A 103 6.32 1.60 1.90
C LEU A 103 6.53 0.91 0.55
N ALA A 104 5.90 1.40 -0.49
CA ALA A 104 6.14 0.98 -1.86
C ALA A 104 6.82 2.13 -2.60
N VAL A 105 7.89 1.84 -3.29
CA VAL A 105 8.50 2.86 -4.16
C VAL A 105 7.46 3.36 -5.15
N SER A 106 7.30 4.67 -5.20
CA SER A 106 6.26 5.36 -5.97
C SER A 106 6.86 6.43 -6.88
N GLY A 107 6.00 7.05 -7.70
CA GLY A 107 6.39 8.19 -8.53
C GLY A 107 6.93 9.36 -7.72
N LEU A 108 6.45 9.56 -6.51
CA LEU A 108 6.98 10.59 -5.60
C LEU A 108 8.46 10.34 -5.28
N HIS A 109 8.83 9.10 -4.95
CA HIS A 109 10.23 8.74 -4.66
C HIS A 109 11.15 9.04 -5.86
N LEU A 110 10.70 8.65 -7.06
CA LEU A 110 11.46 8.90 -8.29
C LEU A 110 11.56 10.40 -8.61
N ALA A 111 10.48 11.15 -8.45
CA ALA A 111 10.48 12.61 -8.63
C ALA A 111 11.39 13.32 -7.63
N LEU A 112 11.40 12.90 -6.37
CA LEU A 112 12.27 13.44 -5.33
C LEU A 112 13.73 13.17 -5.62
N LEU A 113 14.09 11.94 -6.06
CA LEU A 113 15.45 11.57 -6.45
C LEU A 113 15.93 12.40 -7.64
N CYS A 114 15.10 12.55 -8.67
CA CYS A 114 15.44 13.40 -9.83
C CYS A 114 15.45 14.89 -9.48
N GLY A 115 14.66 15.32 -8.50
CA GLY A 115 14.65 16.67 -7.99
C GLY A 115 15.96 17.07 -7.30
N LEU A 116 16.64 16.15 -6.62
CA LEU A 116 17.98 16.37 -6.05
C LEU A 116 19.01 16.80 -7.10
N LEU A 117 18.86 16.31 -8.33
CA LEU A 117 19.70 16.68 -9.47
C LEU A 117 19.26 18.00 -10.11
N GLY A 118 18.29 18.72 -9.50
CA GLY A 118 17.68 19.92 -10.03
C GLY A 118 18.36 21.25 -9.68
N PHE A 119 19.38 21.22 -8.85
CA PHE A 119 20.14 22.42 -8.47
C PHE A 119 20.99 22.88 -9.66
N GLY A 120 20.61 23.99 -10.28
CA GLY A 120 21.37 24.62 -11.35
C GLY A 120 20.63 24.71 -12.70
N ARG A 121 19.42 25.28 -12.67
CA ARG A 121 18.63 25.60 -13.88
C ARG A 121 19.25 26.72 -14.72
N LYS A 122 20.58 26.81 -14.77
CA LYS A 122 21.29 27.73 -15.65
C LYS A 122 21.24 27.18 -17.08
N TRP A 123 20.83 27.98 -18.03
CA TRP A 123 20.62 27.68 -19.44
C TRP A 123 21.70 26.80 -20.11
N LYS A 124 22.97 26.99 -19.76
CA LYS A 124 24.10 26.24 -20.34
C LYS A 124 24.12 24.74 -20.00
N PHE A 125 23.50 24.33 -18.90
CA PHE A 125 23.51 22.93 -18.43
C PHE A 125 22.16 22.23 -18.53
N TYR A 126 21.19 22.83 -19.20
CA TYR A 126 19.82 22.32 -19.23
C TYR A 126 19.71 20.94 -19.88
N LYS A 127 20.22 20.78 -21.10
CA LYS A 127 20.15 19.49 -21.82
C LYS A 127 20.94 18.36 -21.16
N PRO A 128 22.25 18.55 -20.77
CA PRO A 128 22.98 17.49 -20.07
C PRO A 128 22.35 17.14 -18.71
N LEU A 129 21.69 18.10 -18.04
CA LEU A 129 20.98 17.83 -16.79
C LEU A 129 19.74 16.95 -17.02
N ILE A 130 19.00 17.14 -18.11
CA ILE A 130 17.87 16.27 -18.50
C ILE A 130 18.37 14.84 -18.75
N LEU A 131 19.47 14.67 -19.49
CA LEU A 131 20.05 13.37 -19.76
C LEU A 131 20.52 12.69 -18.46
N LEU A 132 21.14 13.45 -17.55
CA LEU A 132 21.54 12.93 -16.22
C LEU A 132 20.35 12.46 -15.40
N ARG A 133 19.23 13.22 -15.38
CA ARG A 133 17.99 12.83 -14.71
C ARG A 133 17.37 11.58 -15.35
N ALA A 134 17.36 11.49 -16.67
CA ALA A 134 16.86 10.32 -17.37
C ALA A 134 17.70 9.07 -17.08
N ALA A 135 19.04 9.20 -17.06
CA ALA A 135 19.97 8.13 -16.67
C ALA A 135 19.77 7.71 -15.21
N ALA A 136 19.62 8.67 -14.29
CA ALA A 136 19.34 8.39 -12.87
C ALA A 136 18.00 7.70 -12.66
N ALA A 137 16.96 8.13 -13.38
CA ALA A 137 15.64 7.49 -13.35
C ALA A 137 15.71 6.04 -13.84
N LEU A 138 16.36 5.81 -14.97
CA LEU A 138 16.55 4.47 -15.53
C LEU A 138 17.37 3.58 -14.59
N PHE A 139 18.46 4.09 -14.04
CA PHE A 139 19.27 3.38 -13.05
C PHE A 139 18.44 2.96 -11.84
N TYR A 140 17.63 3.87 -11.30
CA TYR A 140 16.76 3.61 -10.15
C TYR A 140 15.65 2.60 -10.45
N LEU A 141 15.03 2.67 -11.62
CA LEU A 141 14.07 1.67 -12.12
C LEU A 141 14.68 0.27 -12.12
N LEU A 142 15.86 0.12 -12.69
CA LEU A 142 16.56 -1.15 -12.77
C LEU A 142 17.04 -1.64 -11.38
N LEU A 143 17.48 -0.73 -10.51
CA LEU A 143 17.90 -1.04 -9.15
C LEU A 143 16.75 -1.60 -8.31
N THR A 144 15.56 -1.01 -8.41
CA THR A 144 14.38 -1.43 -7.66
C THR A 144 13.74 -2.72 -8.20
N GLY A 145 14.16 -3.20 -9.38
CA GLY A 145 13.63 -4.40 -10.01
C GLY A 145 12.32 -4.19 -10.76
N MET A 146 12.04 -2.95 -11.17
CA MET A 146 10.92 -2.55 -12.04
C MET A 146 9.53 -3.03 -11.56
N PRO A 147 9.12 -2.80 -10.29
CA PRO A 147 7.74 -3.06 -9.89
C PRO A 147 6.78 -2.22 -10.74
N VAL A 148 5.56 -2.70 -11.00
CA VAL A 148 4.60 -2.06 -11.92
C VAL A 148 4.37 -0.58 -11.60
N SER A 149 4.23 -0.22 -10.30
CA SER A 149 4.05 1.18 -9.87
C SER A 149 5.24 2.09 -10.17
N VAL A 150 6.46 1.55 -10.01
CA VAL A 150 7.70 2.29 -10.30
C VAL A 150 7.92 2.41 -11.79
N SER A 151 7.67 1.32 -12.55
CA SER A 151 7.77 1.30 -14.02
C SER A 151 6.85 2.34 -14.65
N ARG A 152 5.58 2.42 -14.20
CA ARG A 152 4.66 3.45 -14.67
C ARG A 152 5.20 4.85 -14.40
N ALA A 153 5.59 5.12 -13.16
CA ALA A 153 6.11 6.43 -12.79
C ALA A 153 7.38 6.80 -13.56
N GLY A 154 8.25 5.80 -13.81
CA GLY A 154 9.44 5.96 -14.62
C GLY A 154 9.12 6.30 -16.08
N ILE A 155 8.15 5.61 -16.69
CA ILE A 155 7.71 5.90 -18.06
C ILE A 155 7.16 7.33 -18.13
N VAL A 156 6.26 7.71 -17.21
CA VAL A 156 5.69 9.07 -17.17
C VAL A 156 6.79 10.12 -17.02
N LEU A 157 7.75 9.89 -16.12
CA LEU A 157 8.87 10.81 -15.92
C LEU A 157 9.77 10.89 -17.16
N LEU A 158 10.11 9.76 -17.78
CA LEU A 158 10.94 9.75 -18.98
C LEU A 158 10.25 10.47 -20.14
N VAL A 159 8.93 10.27 -20.32
CA VAL A 159 8.14 11.01 -21.32
C VAL A 159 8.15 12.51 -21.02
N ALA A 160 8.01 12.92 -19.75
CA ALA A 160 8.10 14.32 -19.34
C ALA A 160 9.48 14.91 -19.63
N LEU A 161 10.56 14.16 -19.33
CA LEU A 161 11.94 14.60 -19.62
C LEU A 161 12.23 14.70 -21.11
N VAL A 162 11.66 13.81 -21.92
CA VAL A 162 11.71 13.91 -23.41
C VAL A 162 10.95 15.16 -23.87
N GLY A 163 9.77 15.42 -23.33
CA GLY A 163 9.02 16.66 -23.60
C GLY A 163 9.84 17.90 -23.26
N ASP A 164 10.42 17.94 -22.07
CA ASP A 164 11.31 19.02 -21.62
C ASP A 164 12.51 19.22 -22.57
N PHE A 165 13.10 18.12 -23.05
CA PHE A 165 14.24 18.18 -23.98
C PHE A 165 13.86 18.84 -25.32
N PHE A 166 12.64 18.59 -25.78
CA PHE A 166 12.09 19.20 -27.01
C PHE A 166 11.28 20.48 -26.75
N LEU A 167 11.25 20.99 -25.50
CA LEU A 167 10.50 22.18 -25.08
C LEU A 167 8.98 22.06 -25.33
N LEU A 168 8.45 20.84 -25.26
CA LEU A 168 7.02 20.56 -25.35
C LEU A 168 6.36 20.70 -23.99
N PRO A 169 5.10 21.21 -23.93
CA PRO A 169 4.39 21.31 -22.67
C PRO A 169 4.10 19.90 -22.10
N PRO A 170 4.35 19.67 -20.80
CA PRO A 170 4.05 18.39 -20.17
C PRO A 170 2.55 18.19 -20.08
N ASP A 171 2.05 17.04 -20.57
CA ASP A 171 0.68 16.57 -20.34
C ASP A 171 0.72 15.25 -19.57
N LEU A 172 0.27 15.34 -18.31
CA LEU A 172 0.28 14.19 -17.40
C LEU A 172 -0.73 13.11 -17.84
N LEU A 173 -1.87 13.50 -18.42
CA LEU A 173 -2.88 12.54 -18.86
C LEU A 173 -2.37 11.72 -20.06
N THR A 174 -1.84 12.37 -21.07
CA THR A 174 -1.23 11.72 -22.24
C THR A 174 -0.06 10.82 -21.82
N SER A 175 0.84 11.31 -20.97
CA SER A 175 1.98 10.53 -20.46
C SER A 175 1.54 9.31 -19.65
N THR A 176 0.49 9.45 -18.86
CA THR A 176 -0.06 8.34 -18.06
C THR A 176 -0.78 7.32 -18.95
N SER A 177 -1.55 7.76 -19.96
CA SER A 177 -2.20 6.89 -20.93
C SER A 177 -1.19 6.11 -21.76
N PHE A 178 -0.12 6.77 -22.19
CA PHE A 178 0.99 6.13 -22.89
C PHE A 178 1.66 5.05 -22.02
N ALA A 179 1.90 5.34 -20.73
CA ALA A 179 2.44 4.37 -19.80
C ALA A 179 1.49 3.15 -19.62
N ALA A 180 0.17 3.37 -19.60
CA ALA A 180 -0.81 2.28 -19.51
C ALA A 180 -0.75 1.36 -20.73
N ILE A 181 -0.69 1.94 -21.92
CA ILE A 181 -0.59 1.19 -23.20
C ILE A 181 0.70 0.37 -23.21
N LEU A 182 1.84 0.99 -22.87
CA LEU A 182 3.14 0.33 -22.90
C LEU A 182 3.22 -0.85 -21.94
N LEU A 183 2.71 -0.68 -20.71
CA LEU A 183 2.65 -1.76 -19.70
C LEU A 183 1.66 -2.86 -20.12
N GLY A 184 0.54 -2.52 -20.74
CA GLY A 184 -0.43 -3.47 -21.28
C GLY A 184 0.13 -4.29 -22.44
N LEU A 185 0.94 -3.68 -23.31
CA LEU A 185 1.64 -4.37 -24.40
C LEU A 185 2.72 -5.32 -23.87
N GLN A 186 3.39 -4.95 -22.79
CA GLN A 186 4.38 -5.81 -22.13
C GLN A 186 3.72 -7.04 -21.47
N ASN A 187 2.57 -6.84 -20.82
CA ASN A 187 1.80 -7.91 -20.18
C ASN A 187 0.30 -7.58 -20.25
N ALA A 188 -0.44 -8.38 -21.03
CA ALA A 188 -1.89 -8.20 -21.17
C ALA A 188 -2.67 -8.29 -19.85
N TYR A 189 -2.13 -8.95 -18.83
CA TYR A 189 -2.72 -9.04 -17.50
C TYR A 189 -2.33 -7.89 -16.57
N ALA A 190 -1.49 -6.93 -17.00
CA ALA A 190 -1.09 -5.79 -16.16
C ALA A 190 -2.29 -5.03 -15.54
N PRO A 191 -3.42 -4.80 -16.24
CA PRO A 191 -4.60 -4.15 -15.64
C PRO A 191 -5.24 -4.93 -14.49
N CYS A 192 -4.97 -6.23 -14.37
CA CYS A 192 -5.46 -7.05 -13.25
C CYS A 192 -4.59 -6.93 -11.98
N ASP A 193 -3.44 -6.26 -12.05
CA ASP A 193 -2.61 -5.98 -10.88
C ASP A 193 -3.22 -4.87 -10.03
N LEU A 194 -3.38 -5.13 -8.73
CA LEU A 194 -3.92 -4.15 -7.77
C LEU A 194 -3.10 -2.85 -7.75
N GLY A 195 -1.76 -2.97 -7.82
CA GLY A 195 -0.88 -1.81 -7.85
C GLY A 195 -1.06 -0.97 -9.10
N PHE A 196 -1.31 -1.60 -10.26
CA PHE A 196 -1.68 -0.92 -11.50
C PHE A 196 -2.98 -0.14 -11.29
N GLN A 197 -4.07 -0.81 -10.88
CA GLN A 197 -5.39 -0.21 -10.72
C GLN A 197 -5.36 0.98 -9.75
N LEU A 198 -4.84 0.78 -8.53
CA LEU A 198 -4.74 1.84 -7.52
C LEU A 198 -3.92 3.04 -8.03
N SER A 199 -2.85 2.74 -8.73
CA SER A 199 -1.93 3.77 -9.21
C SER A 199 -2.53 4.65 -10.30
N PHE A 200 -3.24 4.07 -11.26
CA PHE A 200 -3.91 4.83 -12.33
C PHE A 200 -5.11 5.60 -11.79
N CYS A 201 -5.93 4.98 -10.92
CA CYS A 201 -7.03 5.67 -10.24
C CYS A 201 -6.55 6.85 -9.40
N ALA A 202 -5.45 6.70 -8.64
CA ALA A 202 -4.87 7.80 -7.87
C ALA A 202 -4.45 8.97 -8.74
N VAL A 203 -3.80 8.71 -9.90
CA VAL A 203 -3.40 9.78 -10.83
C VAL A 203 -4.61 10.52 -11.38
N LEU A 204 -5.69 9.82 -11.72
CA LEU A 204 -6.95 10.48 -12.15
C LEU A 204 -7.52 11.38 -11.04
N GLY A 205 -7.49 10.91 -9.79
CA GLY A 205 -7.89 11.73 -8.63
C GLY A 205 -7.02 12.97 -8.44
N VAL A 206 -5.71 12.82 -8.57
CA VAL A 206 -4.75 13.95 -8.49
C VAL A 206 -4.98 14.95 -9.63
N GLN A 207 -5.24 14.49 -10.85
CA GLN A 207 -5.54 15.36 -11.98
C GLN A 207 -6.86 16.12 -11.80
N ALA A 208 -7.89 15.45 -11.29
CA ALA A 208 -9.15 16.10 -10.95
C ALA A 208 -8.94 17.19 -9.88
N ALA A 209 -8.12 16.93 -8.87
CA ALA A 209 -7.74 17.92 -7.86
C ALA A 209 -7.01 19.12 -8.49
N ALA A 210 -6.03 18.86 -9.35
CA ALA A 210 -5.27 19.92 -10.03
C ALA A 210 -6.15 20.77 -10.95
N ALA A 211 -7.13 20.17 -11.64
CA ALA A 211 -8.10 20.89 -12.45
C ALA A 211 -8.99 21.81 -11.57
N LEU A 212 -9.46 21.30 -10.43
CA LEU A 212 -10.27 22.06 -9.48
C LEU A 212 -9.46 23.20 -8.88
N ALA A 213 -8.22 22.95 -8.41
CA ALA A 213 -7.35 23.96 -7.86
C ALA A 213 -7.05 25.10 -8.84
N ARG A 214 -6.86 24.81 -10.14
CA ARG A 214 -6.69 25.82 -11.18
C ARG A 214 -7.90 26.74 -11.30
N THR A 215 -9.11 26.18 -11.28
CA THR A 215 -10.35 26.98 -11.35
C THR A 215 -10.53 27.87 -10.12
N GLU A 216 -10.18 27.36 -8.94
CA GLU A 216 -10.24 28.11 -7.68
C GLU A 216 -9.18 29.21 -7.63
N GLN A 217 -7.95 28.95 -8.06
CA GLN A 217 -6.87 29.93 -8.15
C GLN A 217 -7.22 31.06 -9.12
N CYS A 218 -7.77 30.75 -10.31
CA CYS A 218 -8.25 31.77 -11.24
C CYS A 218 -9.36 32.61 -10.61
N ALA A 219 -10.31 32.01 -9.90
CA ALA A 219 -11.39 32.72 -9.23
C ALA A 219 -10.92 33.55 -7.98
N ALA A 220 -9.73 33.21 -7.44
CA ALA A 220 -9.13 33.91 -6.28
C ALA A 220 -8.13 35.00 -6.69
N GLN A 221 -7.89 35.20 -7.98
CA GLN A 221 -6.81 36.11 -8.45
C GLN A 221 -7.00 37.55 -7.99
N ASP A 222 -8.23 38.01 -7.85
CA ASP A 222 -8.59 39.36 -7.40
C ASP A 222 -8.97 39.41 -5.90
N LYS A 223 -8.79 38.32 -5.15
CA LYS A 223 -9.17 38.25 -3.75
C LYS A 223 -8.01 38.60 -2.80
N PRO A 224 -8.31 38.92 -1.52
CA PRO A 224 -7.32 39.24 -0.49
C PRO A 224 -6.29 38.10 -0.31
N ALA A 225 -5.08 38.46 0.14
CA ALA A 225 -3.97 37.53 0.37
C ALA A 225 -4.34 36.36 1.30
N ALA A 226 -5.21 36.58 2.29
CA ALA A 226 -5.71 35.55 3.19
C ALA A 226 -6.48 34.43 2.44
N VAL A 227 -7.29 34.80 1.43
CA VAL A 227 -8.03 33.80 0.62
C VAL A 227 -7.08 33.01 -0.28
N LYS A 228 -6.05 33.69 -0.83
CA LYS A 228 -5.01 33.00 -1.62
C LYS A 228 -4.24 31.99 -0.76
N ALA A 229 -3.86 32.36 0.46
CA ALA A 229 -3.20 31.47 1.41
C ALA A 229 -4.10 30.28 1.79
N LEU A 230 -5.40 30.52 1.99
CA LEU A 230 -6.35 29.43 2.28
C LEU A 230 -6.46 28.43 1.11
N CYS A 231 -6.52 28.91 -0.14
CA CYS A 231 -6.53 28.05 -1.32
C CYS A 231 -5.25 27.21 -1.42
N GLN A 232 -4.08 27.77 -1.09
CA GLN A 232 -2.81 27.02 -1.10
C GLN A 232 -2.75 25.93 -0.03
N VAL A 233 -3.36 26.16 1.14
CA VAL A 233 -3.47 25.12 2.20
C VAL A 233 -4.52 24.08 1.86
N ALA A 234 -5.58 24.46 1.15
CA ALA A 234 -6.64 23.54 0.75
C ALA A 234 -6.21 22.56 -0.37
N GLU A 235 -5.30 22.96 -1.24
CA GLU A 235 -4.86 22.15 -2.40
C GLU A 235 -4.30 20.76 -2.02
N PRO A 236 -3.37 20.60 -1.05
CA PRO A 236 -2.90 19.28 -0.61
C PRO A 236 -4.02 18.40 -0.02
N VAL A 237 -4.97 19.01 0.70
CA VAL A 237 -6.12 18.31 1.28
C VAL A 237 -7.05 17.83 0.18
N GLN A 238 -7.41 18.68 -0.78
CA GLN A 238 -8.23 18.33 -1.95
C GLN A 238 -7.58 17.19 -2.74
N THR A 239 -6.26 17.27 -2.96
CA THR A 239 -5.50 16.24 -3.67
C THR A 239 -5.56 14.91 -2.93
N ALA A 240 -5.36 14.89 -1.61
CA ALA A 240 -5.42 13.68 -0.81
C ALA A 240 -6.85 13.07 -0.79
N VAL A 241 -7.88 13.91 -0.67
CA VAL A 241 -9.29 13.48 -0.68
C VAL A 241 -9.66 12.88 -2.03
N LEU A 242 -9.40 13.60 -3.14
CA LEU A 242 -9.80 13.14 -4.48
C LEU A 242 -9.00 11.89 -4.91
N ALA A 243 -7.73 11.78 -4.56
CA ALA A 243 -6.96 10.56 -4.78
C ALA A 243 -7.53 9.38 -3.99
N SER A 244 -7.90 9.59 -2.72
CA SER A 244 -8.52 8.56 -1.87
C SER A 244 -9.88 8.12 -2.41
N LEU A 245 -10.73 9.07 -2.83
CA LEU A 245 -12.03 8.78 -3.44
C LEU A 245 -11.90 8.02 -4.76
N ALA A 246 -10.94 8.38 -5.61
CA ALA A 246 -10.69 7.69 -6.87
C ALA A 246 -10.20 6.25 -6.70
N THR A 247 -9.45 5.97 -5.63
CA THR A 247 -8.94 4.61 -5.32
C THR A 247 -9.94 3.75 -4.53
N LEU A 248 -10.94 4.36 -3.88
CA LEU A 248 -11.91 3.67 -3.04
C LEU A 248 -12.65 2.52 -3.75
N PRO A 249 -13.17 2.68 -5.00
CA PRO A 249 -13.85 1.59 -5.70
C PRO A 249 -12.97 0.35 -5.88
N VAL A 250 -11.67 0.56 -6.16
CA VAL A 250 -10.70 -0.52 -6.34
C VAL A 250 -10.44 -1.24 -5.01
N LEU A 251 -10.23 -0.48 -3.91
CA LEU A 251 -10.03 -1.05 -2.57
C LEU A 251 -11.22 -1.92 -2.16
N VAL A 252 -12.44 -1.41 -2.36
CA VAL A 252 -13.69 -2.13 -2.05
C VAL A 252 -13.84 -3.37 -2.93
N ALA A 253 -13.58 -3.27 -4.24
CA ALA A 253 -13.67 -4.39 -5.16
C ALA A 253 -12.72 -5.55 -4.78
N HIS A 254 -11.59 -5.24 -4.16
CA HIS A 254 -10.64 -6.24 -3.67
C HIS A 254 -10.86 -6.63 -2.19
N GLY A 255 -11.92 -6.14 -1.53
CA GLY A 255 -12.23 -6.43 -0.14
C GLY A 255 -11.19 -5.89 0.85
N MET A 256 -10.50 -4.81 0.48
CA MET A 256 -9.52 -4.16 1.33
C MET A 256 -10.17 -3.10 2.23
N ALA A 257 -9.60 -2.91 3.42
CA ALA A 257 -10.05 -1.86 4.32
C ALA A 257 -9.75 -0.46 3.73
N ALA A 258 -10.71 0.44 3.85
CA ALA A 258 -10.53 1.85 3.55
C ALA A 258 -10.14 2.61 4.83
N SER A 259 -9.07 3.41 4.77
CA SER A 259 -8.65 4.23 5.91
C SER A 259 -9.41 5.55 5.92
N LEU A 260 -10.08 5.86 7.02
CA LEU A 260 -10.73 7.16 7.24
C LEU A 260 -9.71 8.24 7.64
N VAL A 261 -8.70 7.85 8.38
CA VAL A 261 -7.63 8.77 8.81
C VAL A 261 -6.56 8.98 7.75
N GLY A 262 -6.66 8.27 6.62
CA GLY A 262 -5.64 8.28 5.56
C GLY A 262 -5.34 9.65 4.99
N VAL A 263 -6.35 10.52 4.85
CA VAL A 263 -6.16 11.89 4.38
C VAL A 263 -5.33 12.70 5.37
N LEU A 264 -5.68 12.62 6.67
CA LEU A 264 -4.96 13.32 7.75
C LEU A 264 -3.53 12.78 7.88
N CYS A 265 -3.37 11.46 7.92
CA CYS A 265 -2.07 10.83 8.04
C CYS A 265 -1.18 11.15 6.83
N ASN A 266 -1.74 11.15 5.61
CA ASN A 266 -1.01 11.50 4.40
C ASN A 266 -0.50 12.94 4.45
N LEU A 267 -1.34 13.90 4.89
CA LEU A 267 -0.95 15.28 5.05
C LEU A 267 0.21 15.47 6.05
N LEU A 268 0.21 14.68 7.14
CA LEU A 268 1.23 14.76 8.19
C LEU A 268 2.52 13.99 7.85
N VAL A 269 2.45 12.90 7.10
CA VAL A 269 3.57 11.97 6.92
C VAL A 269 4.31 12.17 5.59
N VAL A 270 3.62 12.57 4.50
CA VAL A 270 4.25 12.66 3.17
C VAL A 270 5.46 13.59 3.12
N TRP A 271 5.40 14.71 3.82
CA TRP A 271 6.54 15.65 3.87
C TRP A 271 7.76 15.09 4.61
N MET A 272 7.57 14.08 5.49
CA MET A 272 8.67 13.40 6.18
C MET A 272 9.42 12.41 5.27
N VAL A 273 8.79 11.94 4.20
CA VAL A 273 9.38 10.94 3.29
C VAL A 273 10.59 11.51 2.55
N GLN A 274 10.51 12.75 2.09
CA GLN A 274 11.60 13.37 1.34
C GLN A 274 12.91 13.46 2.14
N PRO A 275 12.94 14.02 3.37
CA PRO A 275 14.17 14.02 4.17
C PRO A 275 14.66 12.61 4.51
N ALA A 276 13.75 11.64 4.76
CA ALA A 276 14.15 10.26 5.03
C ALA A 276 14.93 9.69 3.84
N LEU A 277 14.42 9.78 2.63
CA LEU A 277 15.10 9.30 1.41
C LEU A 277 16.44 10.01 1.18
N GLN A 278 16.50 11.32 1.40
CA GLN A 278 17.73 12.10 1.24
C GLN A 278 18.81 11.67 2.24
N LEU A 279 18.43 11.52 3.52
CA LEU A 279 19.31 11.04 4.56
C LEU A 279 19.72 9.58 4.33
N GLY A 280 18.83 8.73 3.83
CA GLY A 280 19.13 7.35 3.44
C GLY A 280 20.17 7.27 2.33
N ILE A 281 20.04 8.08 1.28
CA ILE A 281 21.03 8.17 0.21
C ILE A 281 22.38 8.70 0.75
N LEU A 282 22.33 9.76 1.56
CA LEU A 282 23.53 10.34 2.18
C LEU A 282 24.25 9.29 3.05
N LEU A 283 23.51 8.53 3.84
CA LEU A 283 24.05 7.43 4.64
C LEU A 283 24.75 6.38 3.77
N LEU A 284 24.13 5.96 2.66
CA LEU A 284 24.73 4.99 1.74
C LEU A 284 26.02 5.53 1.09
N VAL A 285 26.01 6.79 0.67
CA VAL A 285 27.21 7.44 0.06
C VAL A 285 28.32 7.60 1.09
N CYS A 286 28.02 8.16 2.27
CA CYS A 286 29.04 8.38 3.30
C CYS A 286 29.62 7.05 3.83
N SER A 287 28.79 6.01 3.95
CA SER A 287 29.23 4.68 4.41
C SER A 287 30.18 3.97 3.44
N ALA A 288 30.21 4.37 2.17
CA ALA A 288 31.14 3.84 1.17
C ALA A 288 32.55 4.40 1.33
N VAL A 289 32.73 5.47 2.11
CA VAL A 289 34.00 6.21 2.25
C VAL A 289 34.47 6.18 3.70
N PRO A 290 35.50 5.40 4.04
CA PRO A 290 35.90 5.16 5.44
C PRO A 290 36.26 6.41 6.26
N PHE A 291 36.83 7.44 5.65
CA PHE A 291 37.18 8.67 6.38
C PHE A 291 35.96 9.53 6.75
N LEU A 292 34.78 9.23 6.21
CA LEU A 292 33.52 9.91 6.55
C LEU A 292 32.76 9.23 7.72
N ALA A 293 33.40 8.36 8.51
CA ALA A 293 32.76 7.59 9.57
C ALA A 293 31.99 8.48 10.57
N ALA A 294 32.52 9.64 10.95
CA ALA A 294 31.84 10.57 11.86
C ALA A 294 30.53 11.12 11.24
N ILE A 295 30.57 11.49 9.96
CA ILE A 295 29.39 11.95 9.20
C ILE A 295 28.38 10.82 9.04
N THR A 296 28.85 9.60 8.77
CA THR A 296 27.99 8.39 8.66
C THR A 296 27.26 8.13 9.97
N ASN A 297 27.95 8.19 11.13
CA ASN A 297 27.33 8.03 12.45
C ASN A 297 26.27 9.11 12.71
N LEU A 298 26.59 10.38 12.44
CA LEU A 298 25.66 11.49 12.60
C LEU A 298 24.41 11.32 11.69
N THR A 299 24.65 10.99 10.43
CA THR A 299 23.55 10.76 9.47
C THR A 299 22.67 9.60 9.90
N ALA A 300 23.26 8.48 10.36
CA ALA A 300 22.52 7.33 10.87
C ALA A 300 21.69 7.68 12.11
N LEU A 301 22.24 8.49 13.03
CA LEU A 301 21.52 8.97 14.21
C LEU A 301 20.31 9.84 13.81
N VAL A 302 20.54 10.85 12.96
CA VAL A 302 19.49 11.79 12.52
C VAL A 302 18.40 11.02 11.76
N LEU A 303 18.77 10.13 10.84
CA LEU A 303 17.83 9.29 10.10
C LEU A 303 17.03 8.38 11.05
N SER A 304 17.68 7.77 12.04
CA SER A 304 17.02 6.92 13.02
C SER A 304 15.99 7.69 13.85
N LEU A 305 16.31 8.90 14.30
CA LEU A 305 15.37 9.76 15.02
C LEU A 305 14.20 10.18 14.13
N TRP A 306 14.49 10.52 12.87
CA TRP A 306 13.48 10.92 11.89
C TRP A 306 12.49 9.78 11.58
N LEU A 307 13.00 8.58 11.30
CA LEU A 307 12.19 7.40 11.05
C LEU A 307 11.40 6.95 12.29
N LYS A 308 11.95 7.11 13.51
CA LYS A 308 11.19 6.90 14.75
C LYS A 308 10.01 7.86 14.87
N GLY A 309 10.22 9.14 14.57
CA GLY A 309 9.15 10.14 14.55
C GLY A 309 8.08 9.81 13.51
N LEU A 310 8.48 9.40 12.30
CA LEU A 310 7.58 8.97 11.24
C LEU A 310 6.75 7.75 11.69
N LEU A 311 7.40 6.70 12.22
CA LEU A 311 6.73 5.49 12.70
C LEU A 311 5.79 5.78 13.87
N TRP A 312 6.22 6.63 14.82
CA TRP A 312 5.37 7.08 15.94
C TRP A 312 4.11 7.77 15.44
N LEU A 313 4.25 8.72 14.50
CA LEU A 313 3.10 9.43 13.92
C LEU A 313 2.13 8.49 13.20
N VAL A 314 2.66 7.54 12.41
CA VAL A 314 1.84 6.52 11.74
C VAL A 314 1.10 5.64 12.77
N ARG A 315 1.77 5.22 13.85
CA ARG A 315 1.13 4.44 14.93
C ARG A 315 0.06 5.25 15.66
N CYS A 316 0.29 6.52 15.95
CA CYS A 316 -0.73 7.41 16.52
C CYS A 316 -1.97 7.50 15.63
N CYS A 317 -1.79 7.70 14.31
CA CYS A 317 -2.90 7.71 13.36
C CYS A 317 -3.62 6.35 13.29
N ALA A 318 -2.87 5.24 13.31
CA ALA A 318 -3.44 3.89 13.27
C ALA A 318 -4.20 3.51 14.54
N ALA A 319 -3.84 4.10 15.69
CA ALA A 319 -4.49 3.88 16.98
C ALA A 319 -5.80 4.67 17.16
N LEU A 320 -6.13 5.60 16.25
CA LEU A 320 -7.39 6.33 16.32
C LEU A 320 -8.58 5.37 16.16
N PRO A 321 -9.68 5.57 16.89
CA PRO A 321 -10.89 4.79 16.71
C PRO A 321 -11.40 4.95 15.27
N PHE A 322 -11.84 3.85 14.67
CA PHE A 322 -12.31 3.82 13.28
C PHE A 322 -11.25 4.23 12.24
N ALA A 323 -9.96 4.09 12.55
CA ALA A 323 -8.87 4.44 11.62
C ALA A 323 -9.02 3.77 10.24
N SER A 324 -9.53 2.53 10.20
CA SER A 324 -9.87 1.84 8.96
C SER A 324 -11.18 1.09 9.08
N ILE A 325 -11.95 1.04 7.99
CA ILE A 325 -13.25 0.36 7.92
C ILE A 325 -13.22 -0.64 6.76
N CYS A 326 -13.64 -1.88 7.05
CA CYS A 326 -13.96 -2.86 6.01
C CYS A 326 -15.40 -2.66 5.56
N LEU A 327 -15.56 -2.26 4.30
CA LEU A 327 -16.87 -2.02 3.71
C LEU A 327 -17.38 -3.29 3.02
N PRO A 328 -18.67 -3.65 3.15
CA PRO A 328 -19.25 -4.80 2.45
C PRO A 328 -19.21 -4.55 0.93
N GLN A 329 -18.49 -5.42 0.22
CA GLN A 329 -18.07 -5.21 -1.17
C GLN A 329 -19.24 -4.88 -2.11
N ARG A 330 -20.26 -5.74 -2.17
CA ARG A 330 -21.37 -5.59 -3.14
C ARG A 330 -22.20 -4.34 -2.87
N TYR A 331 -22.50 -4.09 -1.60
CA TYR A 331 -23.30 -2.94 -1.18
C TYR A 331 -22.59 -1.61 -1.46
N THR A 332 -21.33 -1.52 -1.09
CA THR A 332 -20.54 -0.29 -1.28
C THR A 332 -20.30 0.02 -2.76
N LEU A 333 -20.04 -0.99 -3.59
CA LEU A 333 -19.93 -0.80 -5.04
C LEU A 333 -21.25 -0.29 -5.64
N PHE A 334 -22.39 -0.80 -5.18
CA PHE A 334 -23.70 -0.29 -5.59
C PHE A 334 -23.88 1.18 -5.21
N VAL A 335 -23.57 1.55 -3.97
CA VAL A 335 -23.65 2.96 -3.50
C VAL A 335 -22.73 3.87 -4.32
N LEU A 336 -21.50 3.43 -4.58
CA LEU A 336 -20.55 4.19 -5.42
C LEU A 336 -21.05 4.36 -6.85
N ALA A 337 -21.68 3.32 -7.43
CA ALA A 337 -22.30 3.42 -8.75
C ALA A 337 -23.44 4.43 -8.77
N VAL A 338 -24.29 4.43 -7.74
CA VAL A 338 -25.38 5.41 -7.59
C VAL A 338 -24.84 6.83 -7.46
N LEU A 339 -23.81 7.04 -6.63
CA LEU A 339 -23.15 8.36 -6.49
C LEU A 339 -22.51 8.83 -7.80
N GLY A 340 -21.90 7.92 -8.55
CA GLY A 340 -21.36 8.20 -9.89
C GLY A 340 -22.45 8.59 -10.90
N ALA A 341 -23.54 7.86 -10.92
CA ALA A 341 -24.68 8.18 -11.77
C ALA A 341 -25.29 9.55 -11.42
N LEU A 342 -25.45 9.85 -10.13
CA LEU A 342 -25.89 11.19 -9.69
C LEU A 342 -24.93 12.28 -10.14
N ALA A 343 -23.60 12.05 -10.03
CA ALA A 343 -22.61 13.02 -10.49
C ALA A 343 -22.77 13.33 -11.99
N VAL A 344 -22.96 12.30 -12.82
CA VAL A 344 -23.22 12.47 -14.27
C VAL A 344 -24.52 13.21 -14.53
N CYS A 345 -25.60 12.88 -13.79
CA CYS A 345 -26.89 13.55 -13.94
C CYS A 345 -26.81 15.05 -13.59
N PHE A 346 -26.16 15.39 -12.47
CA PHE A 346 -26.00 16.79 -12.05
C PHE A 346 -25.04 17.56 -12.97
N TRP A 347 -24.03 16.90 -13.52
CA TRP A 347 -23.15 17.45 -14.53
C TRP A 347 -23.96 17.82 -15.80
N HIS A 348 -24.76 16.91 -16.32
CA HIS A 348 -25.62 17.11 -17.51
C HIS A 348 -26.64 18.22 -17.26
N ALA A 349 -27.24 18.25 -16.06
CA ALA A 349 -28.20 19.28 -15.66
C ALA A 349 -27.56 20.65 -15.37
N ARG A 350 -26.23 20.78 -15.43
CA ARG A 350 -25.44 21.98 -15.06
C ARG A 350 -25.75 22.48 -13.64
N ARG A 351 -26.13 21.61 -12.73
CA ARG A 351 -26.52 21.92 -11.32
C ARG A 351 -25.55 21.30 -10.31
N LEU A 352 -24.27 21.33 -10.58
CA LEU A 352 -23.21 20.73 -9.74
C LEU A 352 -23.25 21.18 -8.25
N ARG A 353 -23.75 22.39 -7.98
CA ARG A 353 -23.89 22.87 -6.59
C ARG A 353 -24.86 22.02 -5.76
N LEU A 354 -25.85 21.37 -6.38
CA LEU A 354 -26.81 20.48 -5.73
C LEU A 354 -26.27 19.06 -5.57
N TYR A 355 -25.19 18.70 -6.25
CA TYR A 355 -24.60 17.37 -6.16
C TYR A 355 -24.07 17.06 -4.75
N LEU A 356 -23.34 18.00 -4.12
CA LEU A 356 -22.76 17.78 -2.79
C LEU A 356 -23.81 17.45 -1.72
N PRO A 357 -24.89 18.24 -1.54
CA PRO A 357 -25.92 17.90 -0.55
C PRO A 357 -26.69 16.62 -0.92
N ALA A 358 -26.93 16.35 -2.21
CA ALA A 358 -27.57 15.12 -2.64
C ALA A 358 -26.68 13.88 -2.39
N ALA A 359 -25.40 13.97 -2.68
CA ALA A 359 -24.42 12.91 -2.42
C ALA A 359 -24.26 12.67 -0.91
N ALA A 360 -24.21 13.73 -0.11
CA ALA A 360 -24.16 13.61 1.35
C ALA A 360 -25.41 12.90 1.90
N LEU A 361 -26.59 13.31 1.47
CA LEU A 361 -27.85 12.67 1.86
C LEU A 361 -27.89 11.18 1.46
N CYS A 362 -27.53 10.88 0.20
CA CYS A 362 -27.42 9.49 -0.29
C CYS A 362 -26.45 8.66 0.54
N THR A 363 -25.29 9.23 0.90
CA THR A 363 -24.29 8.53 1.71
C THR A 363 -24.81 8.26 3.12
N VAL A 364 -25.45 9.25 3.77
CA VAL A 364 -26.03 9.08 5.10
C VAL A 364 -27.13 8.01 5.09
N LEU A 365 -28.03 8.05 4.12
CA LEU A 365 -29.09 7.05 3.96
C LEU A 365 -28.50 5.65 3.68
N ALA A 366 -27.48 5.56 2.83
CA ALA A 366 -26.82 4.30 2.54
C ALA A 366 -26.12 3.73 3.78
N VAL A 367 -25.38 4.55 4.54
CA VAL A 367 -24.73 4.11 5.78
C VAL A 367 -25.79 3.66 6.79
N GLY A 368 -26.86 4.44 7.00
CA GLY A 368 -27.95 4.10 7.91
C GLY A 368 -28.62 2.78 7.52
N LEU A 369 -28.96 2.60 6.25
CA LEU A 369 -29.53 1.36 5.73
C LEU A 369 -28.57 0.17 5.88
N GLY A 370 -27.27 0.37 5.58
CA GLY A 370 -26.25 -0.66 5.72
C GLY A 370 -26.07 -1.14 7.15
N VAL A 371 -26.06 -0.22 8.11
CA VAL A 371 -26.00 -0.53 9.56
C VAL A 371 -27.27 -1.27 9.98
N TRP A 372 -28.45 -0.81 9.55
CA TRP A 372 -29.72 -1.46 9.87
C TRP A 372 -29.79 -2.88 9.31
N MET A 373 -29.40 -3.10 8.04
CA MET A 373 -29.41 -4.43 7.41
C MET A 373 -28.40 -5.42 8.04
N GLN A 374 -27.34 -4.92 8.68
CA GLN A 374 -26.32 -5.78 9.30
C GLN A 374 -26.49 -5.97 10.81
N ARG A 375 -27.51 -5.36 11.40
CA ARG A 375 -27.69 -5.31 12.85
C ARG A 375 -27.79 -6.69 13.51
N ASP A 376 -28.45 -7.65 12.83
CA ASP A 376 -28.72 -8.98 13.39
C ASP A 376 -28.05 -10.11 12.57
N VAL A 377 -27.11 -9.77 11.68
CA VAL A 377 -26.47 -10.75 10.81
C VAL A 377 -25.17 -11.26 11.43
N VAL A 378 -25.11 -12.58 11.67
CA VAL A 378 -23.87 -13.29 11.99
C VAL A 378 -23.08 -13.52 10.70
N GLN A 379 -21.90 -12.94 10.61
CA GLN A 379 -20.99 -13.16 9.49
C GLN A 379 -20.04 -14.32 9.81
N ILE A 380 -20.18 -15.42 9.12
CA ILE A 380 -19.32 -16.60 9.25
C ILE A 380 -18.24 -16.53 8.17
N ASN A 381 -16.97 -16.56 8.56
CA ASN A 381 -15.84 -16.49 7.64
C ASN A 381 -14.86 -17.62 7.92
N LEU A 382 -14.39 -18.26 6.85
CA LEU A 382 -13.33 -19.26 6.91
C LEU A 382 -11.98 -18.57 6.67
N VAL A 383 -11.06 -18.69 7.63
CA VAL A 383 -9.78 -17.99 7.62
C VAL A 383 -8.65 -19.01 7.86
N GLY A 384 -7.54 -18.89 7.14
CA GLY A 384 -6.38 -19.75 7.29
C GLY A 384 -6.16 -20.71 6.12
N ALA A 385 -5.46 -21.81 6.36
CA ALA A 385 -5.11 -22.80 5.34
C ALA A 385 -6.35 -23.57 4.84
N SER A 386 -6.40 -23.84 3.53
CA SER A 386 -7.53 -24.52 2.88
C SER A 386 -7.84 -25.90 3.46
N ASN A 387 -6.83 -26.62 3.98
CA ASN A 387 -6.98 -27.96 4.54
C ASN A 387 -7.41 -27.94 6.02
N ASN A 388 -7.32 -26.80 6.71
CA ASN A 388 -7.62 -26.70 8.12
C ASN A 388 -8.06 -25.26 8.49
N PRO A 389 -9.15 -24.74 7.89
CA PRO A 389 -9.58 -23.37 8.13
C PRO A 389 -10.10 -23.17 9.56
N CYS A 390 -9.83 -22.00 10.11
CA CYS A 390 -10.49 -21.50 11.31
C CYS A 390 -11.81 -20.83 10.91
N VAL A 391 -12.83 -20.97 11.74
CA VAL A 391 -14.12 -20.30 11.56
C VAL A 391 -14.14 -19.06 12.43
N VAL A 392 -14.41 -17.91 11.85
CA VAL A 392 -14.54 -16.64 12.56
C VAL A 392 -15.97 -16.13 12.38
N CYS A 393 -16.73 -16.12 13.48
CA CYS A 393 -18.07 -15.56 13.56
C CYS A 393 -17.99 -14.12 14.07
N VAL A 394 -18.66 -13.21 13.38
CA VAL A 394 -18.66 -11.79 13.75
C VAL A 394 -20.08 -11.27 13.76
N GLN A 395 -20.52 -10.68 14.88
CA GLN A 395 -21.83 -10.05 15.06
C GLN A 395 -21.71 -8.85 15.99
N ASN A 396 -22.39 -7.75 15.70
CA ASN A 396 -22.53 -6.55 16.54
C ASN A 396 -21.24 -6.04 17.20
N GLY A 397 -20.10 -6.22 16.56
CA GLY A 397 -18.86 -5.76 17.16
C GLY A 397 -18.08 -6.84 17.91
N GLN A 398 -18.65 -7.98 18.19
CA GLN A 398 -17.97 -9.11 18.81
C GLN A 398 -17.47 -10.12 17.78
N ALA A 399 -16.33 -10.75 18.04
CA ALA A 399 -15.77 -11.79 17.21
C ALA A 399 -15.54 -13.05 18.04
N VAL A 400 -16.01 -14.18 17.54
CA VAL A 400 -15.79 -15.50 18.12
C VAL A 400 -14.99 -16.32 17.11
N VAL A 401 -13.93 -16.95 17.57
CA VAL A 401 -13.00 -17.71 16.75
C VAL A 401 -13.02 -19.19 17.15
N PHE A 402 -13.44 -20.04 16.25
CA PHE A 402 -13.25 -21.49 16.37
C PHE A 402 -11.90 -21.84 15.76
N PHE A 403 -10.91 -22.05 16.60
CA PHE A 403 -9.53 -22.22 16.20
C PHE A 403 -9.16 -23.67 15.95
N ARG A 404 -8.58 -23.91 14.79
CA ARG A 404 -8.02 -25.19 14.42
C ARG A 404 -6.76 -24.98 13.61
N GLY A 405 -5.66 -25.65 14.01
CA GLY A 405 -4.40 -25.58 13.26
C GLY A 405 -3.25 -25.04 14.07
N GLY A 406 -2.24 -24.47 13.40
CA GLY A 406 -1.00 -23.99 14.01
C GLY A 406 -0.89 -22.46 13.99
N GLU A 407 0.30 -21.98 14.33
CA GLU A 407 0.65 -20.56 14.46
C GLU A 407 0.38 -19.72 13.21
N SER A 408 0.57 -20.32 12.01
CA SER A 408 0.26 -19.66 10.74
C SER A 408 -1.24 -19.36 10.56
N ASN A 409 -2.12 -20.23 11.08
CA ASN A 409 -3.56 -20.01 11.06
C ASN A 409 -3.97 -18.91 12.06
N TRP A 410 -3.32 -18.87 13.24
CA TRP A 410 -3.56 -17.80 14.20
C TRP A 410 -3.15 -16.44 13.64
N SER A 411 -1.99 -16.35 13.01
CA SER A 411 -1.55 -15.12 12.31
C SER A 411 -2.53 -14.70 11.22
N ALA A 412 -3.14 -15.65 10.49
CA ALA A 412 -4.17 -15.36 9.51
C ALA A 412 -5.45 -14.82 10.15
N VAL A 413 -5.88 -15.38 11.30
CA VAL A 413 -7.02 -14.90 12.08
C VAL A 413 -6.75 -13.50 12.63
N GLN A 414 -5.59 -13.26 13.23
CA GLN A 414 -5.19 -11.94 13.71
C GLN A 414 -5.19 -10.89 12.58
N ASN A 415 -4.62 -11.22 11.43
CA ASN A 415 -4.64 -10.33 10.25
C ASN A 415 -6.06 -10.05 9.74
N TYR A 416 -6.94 -11.05 9.81
CA TYR A 416 -8.35 -10.89 9.44
C TYR A 416 -9.08 -9.95 10.40
N LEU A 417 -8.90 -10.11 11.72
CA LEU A 417 -9.51 -9.28 12.77
C LEU A 417 -8.95 -7.86 12.75
N ALA A 418 -7.64 -7.71 12.61
CA ALA A 418 -6.98 -6.40 12.47
C ALA A 418 -7.48 -5.62 11.25
N GLY A 419 -7.72 -6.29 10.11
CA GLY A 419 -8.32 -5.67 8.93
C GLY A 419 -9.73 -5.12 9.15
N ARG A 420 -10.40 -5.50 10.25
CA ARG A 420 -11.75 -5.04 10.64
C ARG A 420 -11.76 -4.13 11.86
N SER A 421 -10.65 -3.50 12.19
CA SER A 421 -10.47 -2.62 13.36
C SER A 421 -10.72 -3.31 14.71
N ARG A 422 -10.47 -4.63 14.78
CA ARG A 422 -10.61 -5.44 15.99
C ARG A 422 -9.31 -6.13 16.28
N GLN A 423 -8.76 -5.88 17.45
CA GLN A 423 -7.47 -6.44 17.85
C GLN A 423 -7.63 -7.77 18.58
N GLU A 424 -8.71 -7.95 19.34
CA GLU A 424 -8.90 -9.14 20.17
C GLU A 424 -10.30 -9.75 19.99
N PRO A 425 -10.42 -11.07 19.80
CA PRO A 425 -11.70 -11.76 19.81
C PRO A 425 -12.27 -11.81 21.22
N ALA A 426 -13.59 -11.75 21.32
CA ALA A 426 -14.31 -11.89 22.59
C ALA A 426 -14.16 -13.31 23.15
N LEU A 427 -14.15 -14.30 22.27
CA LEU A 427 -14.02 -15.71 22.64
C LEU A 427 -13.18 -16.45 21.60
N VAL A 428 -12.27 -17.30 22.06
CA VAL A 428 -11.56 -18.28 21.26
C VAL A 428 -11.92 -19.67 21.76
N VAL A 429 -12.48 -20.48 20.87
CA VAL A 429 -12.76 -21.90 21.09
C VAL A 429 -11.65 -22.72 20.45
N ASP A 430 -10.77 -23.28 21.26
CA ASP A 430 -9.66 -24.11 20.77
C ASP A 430 -10.10 -25.54 20.52
N LEU A 431 -10.27 -25.90 19.25
CA LEU A 431 -10.70 -27.23 18.79
C LEU A 431 -9.53 -28.19 18.55
N ARG A 432 -8.34 -27.90 19.01
CA ARG A 432 -7.19 -28.80 18.85
C ARG A 432 -7.23 -29.97 19.84
N ALA A 433 -6.97 -31.16 19.33
CA ALA A 433 -6.91 -32.37 20.15
C ALA A 433 -5.76 -32.39 21.18
N LYS A 434 -4.67 -31.67 20.89
CA LYS A 434 -3.52 -31.44 21.80
C LYS A 434 -3.16 -29.97 21.76
N PRO A 435 -3.61 -29.15 22.71
CA PRO A 435 -3.25 -27.77 22.78
C PRO A 435 -1.74 -27.64 23.06
N THR A 436 -0.96 -27.27 22.08
CA THR A 436 0.41 -26.76 22.29
C THR A 436 0.31 -25.41 22.99
N GLN A 437 1.27 -25.05 23.84
CA GLN A 437 1.33 -23.74 24.51
C GLN A 437 1.41 -22.62 23.45
N MET A 438 0.25 -22.15 23.01
CA MET A 438 0.11 -20.93 22.21
C MET A 438 -0.63 -19.93 23.09
N GLU A 439 -0.05 -18.74 23.25
CA GLU A 439 -0.74 -17.62 23.87
C GLU A 439 -1.72 -17.00 22.84
N PHE A 440 -3.00 -17.13 23.13
CA PHE A 440 -4.05 -16.44 22.37
C PHE A 440 -4.28 -15.07 23.02
N SER A 441 -4.25 -14.02 22.22
CA SER A 441 -4.73 -12.71 22.65
C SER A 441 -6.26 -12.69 22.45
N ALA A 442 -7.00 -13.02 23.52
CA ALA A 442 -8.46 -13.08 23.54
C ALA A 442 -8.99 -12.73 24.92
N ALA A 443 -10.22 -12.21 24.99
CA ALA A 443 -10.86 -11.91 26.28
C ALA A 443 -11.19 -13.19 27.06
N GLU A 444 -11.58 -14.25 26.35
CA GLU A 444 -11.87 -15.56 26.94
C GLU A 444 -11.39 -16.68 26.01
N ILE A 445 -10.87 -17.78 26.57
CA ILE A 445 -10.42 -18.95 25.84
C ILE A 445 -11.12 -20.16 26.43
N VAL A 446 -11.73 -20.99 25.58
CA VAL A 446 -12.43 -22.23 25.96
C VAL A 446 -11.80 -23.39 25.19
N THR A 447 -11.43 -24.43 25.91
CA THR A 447 -10.87 -25.67 25.32
C THR A 447 -11.96 -26.71 25.09
N VAL A 448 -11.67 -27.72 24.24
CA VAL A 448 -12.61 -28.84 24.01
C VAL A 448 -12.97 -29.58 25.29
N GLN A 449 -12.07 -29.67 26.24
CA GLN A 449 -12.32 -30.32 27.54
C GLN A 449 -13.34 -29.53 28.38
N GLU A 450 -13.24 -28.22 28.40
CA GLU A 450 -14.19 -27.34 29.10
C GLU A 450 -15.54 -27.29 28.39
N LEU A 451 -15.59 -27.44 27.05
CA LEU A 451 -16.85 -27.55 26.32
C LEU A 451 -17.65 -28.82 26.66
N ALA A 452 -16.99 -29.90 27.01
CA ALA A 452 -17.67 -31.14 27.39
C ALA A 452 -18.48 -31.02 28.68
N ASP A 453 -18.21 -30.02 29.51
CA ASP A 453 -18.91 -29.76 30.77
C ASP A 453 -20.15 -28.88 30.62
N PHE A 454 -20.40 -28.30 29.41
CA PHE A 454 -21.55 -27.43 29.13
C PHE A 454 -22.58 -28.11 28.23
N THR A 455 -23.85 -28.00 28.59
CA THR A 455 -24.97 -28.47 27.74
C THR A 455 -25.26 -27.48 26.61
N THR A 456 -25.24 -26.17 26.90
CA THR A 456 -25.36 -25.08 25.94
C THR A 456 -24.68 -23.83 26.46
N ARG A 457 -23.98 -23.08 25.59
CA ARG A 457 -23.36 -21.82 25.96
C ARG A 457 -23.71 -20.74 24.92
N PRO A 458 -24.31 -19.62 25.30
CA PRO A 458 -24.52 -18.50 24.39
C PRO A 458 -23.16 -17.88 24.03
N VAL A 459 -22.92 -17.68 22.73
CA VAL A 459 -21.65 -17.19 22.19
C VAL A 459 -21.83 -15.82 21.56
N LEU A 460 -22.94 -15.65 20.86
CA LEU A 460 -23.39 -14.40 20.23
C LEU A 460 -24.92 -14.38 20.29
N ASP A 461 -25.55 -13.19 20.05
CA ASP A 461 -27.00 -13.09 19.98
C ASP A 461 -27.58 -14.05 18.94
N GLY A 462 -28.32 -15.06 19.40
CA GLY A 462 -28.92 -16.10 18.55
C GLY A 462 -27.97 -17.23 18.11
N LEU A 463 -26.73 -17.29 18.62
CA LEU A 463 -25.79 -18.39 18.39
C LEU A 463 -25.39 -19.02 19.73
N THR A 464 -25.64 -20.32 19.86
CA THR A 464 -25.23 -21.14 21.02
C THR A 464 -24.20 -22.17 20.58
N LEU A 465 -23.35 -22.61 21.50
CA LEU A 465 -22.55 -23.82 21.37
C LEU A 465 -23.30 -24.94 22.07
N ASP A 466 -23.66 -25.96 21.30
CA ASP A 466 -24.26 -27.22 21.78
C ASP A 466 -23.23 -28.32 21.81
#